data_ee47c1c968ce69fd4badebf526db3354
#
_entry.id   ee47c1c968ce69fd4badebf526db3354
#
_cell.length_a   1.000
_cell.length_b   1.000
_cell.length_c   1.000
_cell.angle_alpha   90.00
_cell.angle_beta   90.00
_cell.angle_gamma   90.00
#
_symmetry.space_group_name_H-M   'P 1'
#
loop_
_entity.id
_entity.type
_entity.pdbx_description
1 polymer ?
#
loop_
_entity_poly.entity_id
_entity_poly.type
_entity_poly.pdbx_seq_one_letter_code
_entity_poly.pdbx_strand_id
1 'polypeptide(L)'
;MFFLTPRYLKEAKHYLHGAKKFLAYKRDILAPSRVTEIEKGIEELRAAMRRREREEVAKRIRHLDDIIGKSVPPMKNASLRENIEVLVVAIVFAAGVKAYFLQPFRIPTGSMQPTLYGIVGVPTDSTPPNLLVRAFDLIVRGRHHLDLRAKEEDVVVALEEKTYLNFFTFTDIICRRNRYTVFAPRDPLMRYFRVLPGREYANGEVIARGHVNTGDQIFVNKVVYNFIKPQLGDVFVFKTTGIREIEAGLDPDMGSQHYIKRLAGMPGNTLRIDPPNLFINGKIPEQPMLQRVMSMKDGYRGYSNGGESGPPFRYLGSPAATFTIPTGSYFALGDNSYHSRDSRDWGVVPERNVAGKGFFVYWPFSSRWGIIR
;
A
#
# COMPACT_ATOMS: atom_id res chain seq x y z
N MET A 1 27.48 -44.15 -23.48
CA MET A 1 28.79 -43.65 -22.98
C MET A 1 28.72 -42.11 -22.98
N PHE A 2 28.35 -41.52 -21.85
CA PHE A 2 28.24 -40.04 -21.71
C PHE A 2 29.68 -39.49 -21.61
N PHE A 3 30.19 -38.87 -22.67
CA PHE A 3 31.46 -38.15 -22.63
C PHE A 3 31.25 -36.86 -21.77
N LEU A 4 31.67 -36.93 -20.52
CA LEU A 4 31.78 -35.78 -19.64
C LEU A 4 32.76 -34.77 -20.26
N THR A 5 32.25 -33.64 -20.72
CA THR A 5 33.10 -32.55 -21.24
C THR A 5 34.10 -32.13 -20.17
N PRO A 6 35.41 -32.15 -20.42
CA PRO A 6 36.43 -31.76 -19.45
C PRO A 6 36.18 -30.38 -18.87
N ARG A 7 36.48 -30.18 -17.59
CA ARG A 7 36.21 -28.94 -16.85
C ARG A 7 36.78 -27.70 -17.54
N TYR A 8 38.00 -27.77 -18.05
CA TYR A 8 38.63 -26.64 -18.73
C TYR A 8 37.91 -26.23 -20.03
N LEU A 9 37.26 -27.16 -20.74
CA LEU A 9 36.44 -26.82 -21.91
C LEU A 9 35.09 -26.17 -21.52
N LYS A 10 34.53 -26.54 -20.36
CA LYS A 10 33.32 -25.83 -19.83
C LYS A 10 33.66 -24.40 -19.45
N GLU A 11 34.79 -24.20 -18.76
CA GLU A 11 35.29 -22.88 -18.39
C GLU A 11 35.58 -22.02 -19.65
N ALA A 12 36.28 -22.60 -20.66
CA ALA A 12 36.52 -21.92 -21.92
C ALA A 12 35.25 -21.54 -22.68
N LYS A 13 34.22 -22.41 -22.67
CA LYS A 13 32.94 -22.15 -23.29
C LYS A 13 32.20 -21.00 -22.57
N HIS A 14 32.26 -20.97 -21.25
CA HIS A 14 31.68 -19.88 -20.44
C HIS A 14 32.38 -18.54 -20.75
N TYR A 15 33.71 -18.54 -20.78
CA TYR A 15 34.51 -17.36 -21.10
C TYR A 15 34.27 -16.88 -22.54
N LEU A 16 34.18 -17.76 -23.51
CA LEU A 16 33.85 -17.45 -24.89
C LEU A 16 32.46 -16.79 -25.01
N HIS A 17 31.50 -17.29 -24.25
CA HIS A 17 30.16 -16.68 -24.20
C HIS A 17 30.20 -15.27 -23.61
N GLY A 18 30.95 -15.06 -22.52
CA GLY A 18 31.17 -13.76 -21.90
C GLY A 18 31.82 -12.77 -22.85
N ALA A 19 32.89 -13.19 -23.55
CA ALA A 19 33.60 -12.36 -24.53
C ALA A 19 32.70 -11.91 -25.70
N LYS A 20 31.85 -12.80 -26.21
CA LYS A 20 30.88 -12.46 -27.25
C LYS A 20 29.82 -11.48 -26.76
N LYS A 21 29.31 -11.70 -25.55
CA LYS A 21 28.34 -10.82 -24.92
C LYS A 21 28.95 -9.43 -24.68
N PHE A 22 30.19 -9.38 -24.20
CA PHE A 22 30.95 -8.15 -24.06
C PHE A 22 31.05 -7.39 -25.38
N LEU A 23 31.47 -8.07 -26.45
CA LEU A 23 31.62 -7.48 -27.77
C LEU A 23 30.26 -6.96 -28.31
N ALA A 24 29.20 -7.73 -28.17
CA ALA A 24 27.84 -7.32 -28.57
C ALA A 24 27.36 -6.07 -27.82
N TYR A 25 27.73 -5.95 -26.53
CA TYR A 25 27.29 -4.85 -25.68
C TYR A 25 28.13 -3.57 -25.82
N LYS A 26 29.39 -3.69 -26.30
CA LYS A 26 30.34 -2.57 -26.34
C LYS A 26 30.80 -2.21 -27.76
N ARG A 27 30.30 -2.90 -28.78
CA ARG A 27 30.76 -2.78 -30.17
C ARG A 27 30.68 -1.35 -30.72
N ASP A 28 29.65 -0.62 -30.32
CA ASP A 28 29.38 0.76 -30.77
C ASP A 28 30.27 1.81 -30.11
N ILE A 29 30.88 1.49 -28.96
CA ILE A 29 31.77 2.41 -28.21
C ILE A 29 33.24 2.00 -28.27
N LEU A 30 33.56 0.81 -28.81
CA LEU A 30 34.92 0.36 -29.00
C LEU A 30 35.50 0.88 -30.32
N ALA A 31 36.80 1.23 -30.33
CA ALA A 31 37.51 1.53 -31.58
C ALA A 31 37.45 0.33 -32.54
N PRO A 32 37.26 0.52 -33.85
CA PRO A 32 37.15 -0.57 -34.82
C PRO A 32 38.32 -1.57 -34.78
N SER A 33 39.53 -1.10 -34.51
CA SER A 33 40.72 -1.95 -34.34
C SER A 33 40.60 -2.89 -33.15
N ARG A 34 40.00 -2.43 -32.03
CA ARG A 34 39.76 -3.27 -30.84
C ARG A 34 38.68 -4.32 -31.08
N VAL A 35 37.65 -3.96 -31.83
CA VAL A 35 36.57 -4.90 -32.22
C VAL A 35 37.21 -6.07 -33.01
N THR A 36 38.03 -5.75 -34.02
CA THR A 36 38.72 -6.77 -34.84
C THR A 36 39.66 -7.64 -34.00
N GLU A 37 40.40 -7.04 -33.06
CA GLU A 37 41.33 -7.74 -32.18
C GLU A 37 40.59 -8.76 -31.25
N ILE A 38 39.44 -8.34 -30.67
CA ILE A 38 38.59 -9.21 -29.84
C ILE A 38 37.98 -10.32 -30.70
N GLU A 39 37.45 -10.03 -31.89
CA GLU A 39 36.89 -11.03 -32.81
C GLU A 39 37.95 -12.09 -33.16
N LYS A 40 39.16 -11.66 -33.48
CA LYS A 40 40.29 -12.57 -33.73
C LYS A 40 40.62 -13.46 -32.51
N GLY A 41 40.70 -12.86 -31.31
CA GLY A 41 40.92 -13.58 -30.07
C GLY A 41 39.83 -14.65 -29.79
N ILE A 42 38.57 -14.31 -30.08
CA ILE A 42 37.41 -15.24 -29.98
C ILE A 42 37.61 -16.46 -30.94
N GLU A 43 38.03 -16.21 -32.18
CA GLU A 43 38.23 -17.29 -33.14
C GLU A 43 39.45 -18.14 -32.79
N GLU A 44 40.55 -17.55 -32.31
CA GLU A 44 41.72 -18.28 -31.83
C GLU A 44 41.37 -19.19 -30.64
N LEU A 45 40.58 -18.68 -29.68
CA LEU A 45 40.11 -19.50 -28.55
C LEU A 45 39.23 -20.67 -29.04
N ARG A 46 38.34 -20.45 -30.01
CA ARG A 46 37.52 -21.49 -30.61
C ARG A 46 38.39 -22.58 -31.29
N ALA A 47 39.43 -22.15 -32.02
CA ALA A 47 40.32 -23.07 -32.67
C ALA A 47 41.08 -23.95 -31.64
N ALA A 48 41.61 -23.36 -30.58
CA ALA A 48 42.25 -24.08 -29.48
C ALA A 48 41.31 -25.08 -28.79
N MET A 49 40.06 -24.69 -28.55
CA MET A 49 39.04 -25.59 -27.97
C MET A 49 38.71 -26.79 -28.86
N ARG A 50 38.73 -26.62 -30.19
CA ARG A 50 38.55 -27.76 -31.16
C ARG A 50 39.71 -28.77 -31.11
N ARG A 51 40.95 -28.27 -30.95
CA ARG A 51 42.14 -29.10 -30.82
C ARG A 51 42.24 -29.84 -29.47
N ARG A 52 41.46 -29.38 -28.47
CA ARG A 52 41.44 -29.93 -27.09
C ARG A 52 42.78 -29.85 -26.36
N GLU A 53 43.61 -28.89 -26.72
CA GLU A 53 44.90 -28.65 -26.09
C GLU A 53 44.76 -27.78 -24.87
N ARG A 54 44.84 -28.36 -23.68
CA ARG A 54 44.54 -27.69 -22.41
C ARG A 54 45.38 -26.43 -22.16
N GLU A 55 46.66 -26.49 -22.43
CA GLU A 55 47.60 -25.39 -22.21
C GLU A 55 47.35 -24.25 -23.19
N GLU A 56 47.11 -24.57 -24.46
CA GLU A 56 46.82 -23.56 -25.48
C GLU A 56 45.47 -22.88 -25.21
N VAL A 57 44.44 -23.62 -24.77
CA VAL A 57 43.16 -23.05 -24.36
C VAL A 57 43.35 -22.06 -23.20
N ALA A 58 44.12 -22.44 -22.16
CA ALA A 58 44.41 -21.56 -21.03
C ALA A 58 45.19 -20.28 -21.43
N LYS A 59 46.14 -20.42 -22.40
CA LYS A 59 46.89 -19.31 -22.96
C LYS A 59 46.00 -18.35 -23.73
N ARG A 60 45.08 -18.87 -24.57
CA ARG A 60 44.12 -18.03 -25.35
C ARG A 60 43.07 -17.35 -24.48
N ILE A 61 42.64 -17.97 -23.41
CA ILE A 61 41.77 -17.31 -22.42
C ILE A 61 42.49 -16.10 -21.83
N ARG A 62 43.72 -16.25 -21.32
CA ARG A 62 44.50 -15.16 -20.74
C ARG A 62 44.76 -14.06 -21.73
N HIS A 63 45.08 -14.39 -22.98
CA HIS A 63 45.31 -13.41 -24.03
C HIS A 63 44.05 -12.59 -24.37
N LEU A 64 42.91 -13.27 -24.50
CA LEU A 64 41.63 -12.62 -24.76
C LEU A 64 41.18 -11.74 -23.57
N ASP A 65 41.45 -12.18 -22.33
CA ASP A 65 41.23 -11.41 -21.13
C ASP A 65 42.04 -10.11 -21.09
N ASP A 66 43.31 -10.16 -21.42
CA ASP A 66 44.17 -9.02 -21.51
C ASP A 66 43.71 -8.00 -22.59
N ILE A 67 43.29 -8.51 -23.76
CA ILE A 67 42.70 -7.65 -24.81
C ILE A 67 41.44 -6.96 -24.33
N ILE A 68 40.54 -7.71 -23.72
CA ILE A 68 39.27 -7.16 -23.19
C ILE A 68 39.55 -6.17 -22.08
N GLY A 69 40.44 -6.49 -21.14
CA GLY A 69 40.82 -5.62 -20.04
C GLY A 69 41.42 -4.27 -20.49
N LYS A 70 42.26 -4.29 -21.53
CA LYS A 70 42.85 -3.11 -22.13
C LYS A 70 41.87 -2.33 -23.02
N SER A 71 40.78 -2.93 -23.45
CA SER A 71 39.78 -2.29 -24.33
C SER A 71 38.80 -1.40 -23.56
N VAL A 72 38.69 -1.58 -22.23
CA VAL A 72 37.83 -0.76 -21.38
C VAL A 72 38.72 0.07 -20.45
N PRO A 73 38.81 1.39 -20.63
CA PRO A 73 39.53 2.23 -19.68
C PRO A 73 38.88 2.06 -18.29
N PRO A 74 39.68 2.05 -17.20
CA PRO A 74 39.14 1.99 -15.85
C PRO A 74 38.21 3.19 -15.64
N MET A 75 36.92 2.90 -15.49
CA MET A 75 35.93 3.97 -15.28
C MET A 75 36.14 4.57 -13.90
N LYS A 76 36.41 5.89 -13.85
CA LYS A 76 36.34 6.63 -12.59
C LYS A 76 34.95 6.40 -11.98
N ASN A 77 34.93 5.98 -10.71
CA ASN A 77 33.69 5.73 -9.94
C ASN A 77 32.81 4.57 -10.48
N ALA A 78 33.41 3.47 -10.98
CA ALA A 78 32.66 2.29 -11.46
C ALA A 78 31.65 1.76 -10.42
N SER A 79 32.06 1.68 -9.15
CA SER A 79 31.19 1.23 -8.06
C SER A 79 30.00 2.17 -7.82
N LEU A 80 30.21 3.49 -7.90
CA LEU A 80 29.11 4.46 -7.77
C LEU A 80 28.11 4.34 -8.91
N ARG A 81 28.62 4.18 -10.14
CA ARG A 81 27.76 3.98 -11.32
C ARG A 81 26.96 2.69 -11.26
N GLU A 82 27.58 1.61 -10.85
CA GLU A 82 26.90 0.31 -10.66
C GLU A 82 25.77 0.42 -9.61
N ASN A 83 26.07 1.08 -8.48
CA ASN A 83 25.06 1.32 -7.44
C ASN A 83 23.89 2.19 -7.93
N ILE A 84 24.18 3.23 -8.72
CA ILE A 84 23.14 4.08 -9.32
C ILE A 84 22.32 3.28 -10.33
N GLU A 85 22.94 2.46 -11.18
CA GLU A 85 22.25 1.63 -12.16
C GLU A 85 21.30 0.62 -11.46
N VAL A 86 21.80 -0.08 -10.43
CA VAL A 86 20.96 -0.98 -9.60
C VAL A 86 19.80 -0.24 -8.94
N LEU A 87 20.07 0.96 -8.39
CA LEU A 87 19.03 1.79 -7.75
C LEU A 87 17.95 2.20 -8.77
N VAL A 88 18.36 2.66 -9.95
CA VAL A 88 17.40 3.06 -11.00
C VAL A 88 16.56 1.88 -11.45
N VAL A 89 17.16 0.71 -11.69
CA VAL A 89 16.43 -0.51 -12.05
C VAL A 89 15.45 -0.90 -10.94
N ALA A 90 15.87 -0.85 -9.67
CA ALA A 90 15.01 -1.15 -8.53
C ALA A 90 13.82 -0.18 -8.43
N ILE A 91 14.06 1.12 -8.63
CA ILE A 91 12.99 2.14 -8.63
C ILE A 91 11.99 1.90 -9.77
N VAL A 92 12.47 1.65 -10.99
CA VAL A 92 11.60 1.38 -12.15
C VAL A 92 10.78 0.12 -11.93
N PHE A 93 11.41 -0.95 -11.41
CA PHE A 93 10.70 -2.18 -11.08
C PHE A 93 9.64 -1.96 -10.01
N ALA A 94 9.99 -1.29 -8.90
CA ALA A 94 9.06 -0.97 -7.83
C ALA A 94 7.89 -0.09 -8.31
N ALA A 95 8.18 0.90 -9.15
CA ALA A 95 7.15 1.75 -9.77
C ALA A 95 6.21 0.94 -10.67
N GLY A 96 6.74 0.01 -11.46
CA GLY A 96 5.96 -0.92 -12.28
C GLY A 96 5.05 -1.82 -11.45
N VAL A 97 5.59 -2.42 -10.39
CA VAL A 97 4.78 -3.25 -9.45
C VAL A 97 3.67 -2.41 -8.82
N LYS A 98 3.97 -1.21 -8.33
CA LYS A 98 2.98 -0.28 -7.75
C LYS A 98 1.91 0.14 -8.77
N ALA A 99 2.30 0.42 -10.01
CA ALA A 99 1.37 0.90 -11.03
C ALA A 99 0.38 -0.19 -11.47
N TYR A 100 0.85 -1.42 -11.65
CA TYR A 100 0.08 -2.47 -12.33
C TYR A 100 -0.40 -3.61 -11.43
N PHE A 101 0.30 -3.92 -10.34
CA PHE A 101 0.00 -5.11 -9.54
C PHE A 101 -0.51 -4.81 -8.14
N LEU A 102 0.30 -4.17 -7.31
CA LEU A 102 0.03 -3.96 -5.89
C LEU A 102 0.15 -2.49 -5.54
N GLN A 103 -0.96 -1.88 -5.18
CA GLN A 103 -0.99 -0.49 -4.76
C GLN A 103 -1.09 -0.40 -3.23
N PRO A 104 -0.16 0.31 -2.56
CA PRO A 104 -0.28 0.57 -1.14
C PRO A 104 -1.38 1.62 -0.86
N PHE A 105 -2.20 1.33 0.15
CA PHE A 105 -3.21 2.24 0.68
C PHE A 105 -3.12 2.31 2.19
N ARG A 106 -3.49 3.44 2.74
CA ARG A 106 -3.65 3.67 4.18
C ARG A 106 -5.13 3.74 4.50
N ILE A 107 -5.54 3.11 5.60
CA ILE A 107 -6.94 3.12 6.05
C ILE A 107 -7.16 4.35 6.94
N PRO A 108 -7.94 5.36 6.50
CA PRO A 108 -8.10 6.58 7.28
C PRO A 108 -9.19 6.48 8.35
N THR A 109 -10.24 5.67 8.12
CA THR A 109 -11.43 5.64 8.96
C THR A 109 -11.69 4.28 9.59
N GLY A 110 -12.48 4.24 10.67
CA GLY A 110 -12.83 3.00 11.37
C GLY A 110 -14.01 2.23 10.78
N SER A 111 -14.47 2.53 9.57
CA SER A 111 -15.67 1.90 8.98
C SER A 111 -15.55 0.40 8.70
N MET A 112 -14.32 -0.11 8.67
CA MET A 112 -14.02 -1.53 8.47
C MET A 112 -13.53 -2.25 9.73
N GLN A 113 -13.61 -1.60 10.90
CA GLN A 113 -13.30 -2.25 12.17
C GLN A 113 -14.28 -3.38 12.47
N PRO A 114 -13.80 -4.48 13.08
CA PRO A 114 -12.44 -4.76 13.54
C PRO A 114 -11.53 -5.37 12.46
N THR A 115 -12.01 -5.60 11.24
CA THR A 115 -11.22 -6.20 10.14
C THR A 115 -10.00 -5.33 9.79
N LEU A 116 -10.23 -4.01 9.62
CA LEU A 116 -9.19 -3.03 9.34
C LEU A 116 -9.40 -1.80 10.23
N TYR A 117 -8.32 -1.31 10.83
CA TYR A 117 -8.37 -0.14 11.70
C TYR A 117 -7.94 1.11 10.96
N GLY A 118 -8.73 2.16 11.15
CA GLY A 118 -8.38 3.50 10.69
C GLY A 118 -7.45 4.24 11.66
N ILE A 119 -7.23 5.51 11.36
CA ILE A 119 -6.47 6.41 12.22
C ILE A 119 -7.32 6.75 13.45
N VAL A 120 -6.77 6.50 14.64
CA VAL A 120 -7.47 6.72 15.92
C VAL A 120 -6.55 7.43 16.88
N GLY A 121 -7.03 8.52 17.47
CA GLY A 121 -6.39 9.16 18.61
C GLY A 121 -6.81 8.50 19.91
N VAL A 122 -5.87 8.27 20.81
CA VAL A 122 -6.09 7.72 22.15
C VAL A 122 -5.53 8.73 23.17
N PRO A 123 -6.35 9.63 23.69
CA PRO A 123 -5.95 10.52 24.77
C PRO A 123 -5.56 9.74 26.03
N THR A 124 -4.56 10.21 26.75
CA THR A 124 -4.16 9.65 28.05
C THR A 124 -3.54 10.73 28.93
N ASP A 125 -3.70 10.62 30.22
CA ASP A 125 -3.09 11.54 31.18
C ASP A 125 -1.62 11.17 31.51
N SER A 126 -1.22 9.95 31.17
CA SER A 126 0.15 9.49 31.39
C SER A 126 1.15 10.21 30.50
N THR A 127 2.31 10.50 31.04
CA THR A 127 3.43 11.06 30.27
C THR A 127 3.90 10.07 29.22
N PRO A 128 4.30 10.54 28.03
CA PRO A 128 4.84 9.66 27.00
C PRO A 128 6.03 8.84 27.50
N PRO A 129 6.18 7.60 27.04
CA PRO A 129 7.31 6.75 27.38
C PRO A 129 8.63 7.34 26.87
N ASN A 130 9.75 6.73 27.28
CA ASN A 130 11.07 7.13 26.84
C ASN A 130 11.23 7.04 25.31
N LEU A 131 12.25 7.69 24.76
CA LEU A 131 12.47 7.82 23.32
C LEU A 131 12.59 6.47 22.59
N LEU A 132 13.22 5.47 23.22
CA LEU A 132 13.37 4.13 22.61
C LEU A 132 12.03 3.42 22.46
N VAL A 133 11.17 3.48 23.49
CA VAL A 133 9.83 2.91 23.43
C VAL A 133 8.96 3.65 22.41
N ARG A 134 9.08 4.99 22.34
CA ARG A 134 8.37 5.79 21.32
C ARG A 134 8.79 5.41 19.90
N ALA A 135 10.09 5.21 19.66
CA ALA A 135 10.61 4.75 18.37
C ALA A 135 10.11 3.33 18.02
N PHE A 136 10.13 2.41 19.00
CA PHE A 136 9.59 1.07 18.83
C PHE A 136 8.08 1.10 18.53
N ASP A 137 7.31 1.86 19.28
CA ASP A 137 5.86 2.00 19.08
C ASP A 137 5.54 2.59 17.70
N LEU A 138 6.33 3.56 17.24
CA LEU A 138 6.15 4.13 15.90
C LEU A 138 6.45 3.09 14.81
N ILE A 139 7.60 2.40 14.88
CA ILE A 139 8.06 1.49 13.83
C ILE A 139 7.24 0.19 13.80
N VAL A 140 6.96 -0.38 14.96
CA VAL A 140 6.32 -1.71 15.05
C VAL A 140 4.81 -1.61 15.16
N ARG A 141 4.32 -0.74 16.05
CA ARG A 141 2.89 -0.64 16.38
C ARG A 141 2.15 0.46 15.64
N GLY A 142 2.86 1.30 14.88
CA GLY A 142 2.27 2.45 14.20
C GLY A 142 1.66 3.47 15.15
N ARG A 143 2.27 3.69 16.32
CA ARG A 143 1.81 4.62 17.33
C ARG A 143 2.72 5.82 17.41
N HIS A 144 2.18 6.99 17.21
CA HIS A 144 2.87 8.25 17.40
C HIS A 144 2.42 8.90 18.70
N HIS A 145 3.33 9.04 19.67
CA HIS A 145 3.06 9.65 20.96
C HIS A 145 3.08 11.18 20.87
N LEU A 146 2.09 11.80 21.53
CA LEU A 146 1.91 13.25 21.62
C LEU A 146 2.03 13.69 23.09
N ASP A 147 2.72 14.81 23.31
CA ASP A 147 2.67 15.58 24.56
C ASP A 147 2.92 17.04 24.22
N LEU A 148 1.82 17.72 23.92
CA LEU A 148 1.85 19.11 23.54
C LEU A 148 1.20 19.96 24.63
N ARG A 149 1.94 20.99 25.07
CA ARG A 149 1.46 21.96 26.07
C ARG A 149 1.50 23.36 25.51
N ALA A 150 0.57 24.17 25.96
CA ALA A 150 0.56 25.59 25.69
C ALA A 150 1.76 26.27 26.35
N LYS A 151 2.51 27.07 25.59
CA LYS A 151 3.68 27.82 26.10
C LYS A 151 3.28 29.04 26.90
N GLU A 152 2.13 29.59 26.61
CA GLU A 152 1.48 30.72 27.25
C GLU A 152 -0.04 30.60 27.06
N GLU A 153 -0.80 31.52 27.63
CA GLU A 153 -2.24 31.63 27.38
C GLU A 153 -2.49 31.96 25.90
N ASP A 154 -3.22 31.06 25.22
CA ASP A 154 -3.42 31.16 23.77
C ASP A 154 -4.77 30.56 23.35
N VAL A 155 -5.24 30.94 22.15
CA VAL A 155 -6.51 30.49 21.58
C VAL A 155 -6.25 29.85 20.23
N VAL A 156 -6.77 28.66 19.98
CA VAL A 156 -6.68 27.99 18.69
C VAL A 156 -7.51 28.77 17.65
N VAL A 157 -6.86 29.15 16.56
CA VAL A 157 -7.49 29.86 15.44
C VAL A 157 -7.88 28.88 14.34
N ALA A 158 -6.93 28.01 13.95
CA ALA A 158 -7.12 27.07 12.85
C ALA A 158 -6.23 25.84 13.00
N LEU A 159 -6.57 24.78 12.28
CA LEU A 159 -5.72 23.59 12.08
C LEU A 159 -5.46 23.41 10.59
N GLU A 160 -4.23 23.52 10.16
CA GLU A 160 -3.80 23.32 8.77
C GLU A 160 -3.07 21.98 8.64
N GLU A 161 -3.56 21.14 7.73
CA GLU A 161 -2.94 19.86 7.45
C GLU A 161 -2.01 19.95 6.24
N LYS A 162 -0.81 19.37 6.37
CA LYS A 162 0.19 19.27 5.30
C LYS A 162 0.65 17.83 5.16
N THR A 163 0.53 17.28 3.97
CA THR A 163 0.96 15.90 3.68
C THR A 163 2.14 15.90 2.73
N TYR A 164 3.24 15.27 3.16
CA TYR A 164 4.47 15.12 2.38
C TYR A 164 4.59 13.69 1.86
N LEU A 165 4.97 13.56 0.58
CA LEU A 165 5.14 12.27 -0.12
C LEU A 165 3.89 11.36 -0.06
N ASN A 166 2.70 11.94 0.13
CA ASN A 166 1.43 11.22 0.33
C ASN A 166 1.43 10.25 1.54
N PHE A 167 2.38 10.39 2.46
CA PHE A 167 2.60 9.45 3.56
C PHE A 167 2.75 10.12 4.92
N PHE A 168 3.48 11.23 5.00
CA PHE A 168 3.76 11.93 6.24
C PHE A 168 2.81 13.11 6.39
N THR A 169 1.85 12.99 7.29
CA THR A 169 0.86 14.04 7.54
C THR A 169 1.17 14.77 8.83
N PHE A 170 1.35 16.06 8.73
CA PHE A 170 1.56 16.98 9.84
C PHE A 170 0.39 17.94 9.93
N THR A 171 0.01 18.29 11.14
CA THR A 171 -0.98 19.35 11.38
C THR A 171 -0.32 20.49 12.14
N ASP A 172 -0.41 21.68 11.57
CA ASP A 172 -0.08 22.92 12.25
C ASP A 172 -1.30 23.40 13.03
N ILE A 173 -1.23 23.39 14.34
CA ILE A 173 -2.21 24.01 15.22
C ILE A 173 -1.81 25.48 15.32
N ILE A 174 -2.59 26.34 14.68
CA ILE A 174 -2.35 27.78 14.63
C ILE A 174 -3.15 28.41 15.78
N CYS A 175 -2.44 28.97 16.75
CA CYS A 175 -3.00 29.78 17.79
C CYS A 175 -2.75 31.27 17.51
N ARG A 176 -3.33 32.17 18.28
CA ARG A 176 -3.16 33.63 18.09
C ARG A 176 -1.70 34.07 18.20
N ARG A 177 -0.95 33.47 19.15
CA ARG A 177 0.45 33.84 19.46
C ARG A 177 1.46 32.79 19.03
N ASN A 178 1.06 31.51 19.05
CA ASN A 178 1.97 30.39 18.80
C ASN A 178 1.49 29.49 17.66
N ARG A 179 2.43 28.75 17.07
CA ARG A 179 2.16 27.65 16.13
C ARG A 179 2.81 26.38 16.67
N TYR A 180 2.04 25.28 16.67
CA TYR A 180 2.51 23.96 17.09
C TYR A 180 2.35 22.98 15.93
N THR A 181 3.46 22.41 15.47
CA THR A 181 3.44 21.37 14.42
C THR A 181 3.40 19.99 15.05
N VAL A 182 2.42 19.20 14.71
CA VAL A 182 2.20 17.85 15.24
C VAL A 182 2.22 16.83 14.10
N PHE A 183 2.94 15.72 14.29
CA PHE A 183 2.91 14.59 13.34
C PHE A 183 1.65 13.77 13.56
N ALA A 184 0.52 14.28 13.12
CA ALA A 184 -0.78 13.63 13.14
C ALA A 184 -1.71 14.30 12.12
N PRO A 185 -2.69 13.61 11.55
CA PRO A 185 -3.76 14.23 10.78
C PRO A 185 -4.64 15.12 11.65
N ARG A 186 -5.30 16.07 11.00
CA ARG A 186 -6.21 17.03 11.67
C ARG A 186 -7.41 16.34 12.34
N ASP A 187 -8.07 15.41 11.66
CA ASP A 187 -9.30 14.78 12.16
C ASP A 187 -9.11 14.08 13.53
N PRO A 188 -8.08 13.26 13.78
CA PRO A 188 -7.77 12.72 15.10
C PRO A 188 -7.57 13.79 16.19
N LEU A 189 -6.90 14.89 15.87
CA LEU A 189 -6.68 15.98 16.84
C LEU A 189 -7.98 16.63 17.24
N MET A 190 -8.87 16.89 16.27
CA MET A 190 -10.18 17.49 16.53
C MET A 190 -11.12 16.50 17.26
N ARG A 191 -11.23 15.28 16.76
CA ARG A 191 -12.23 14.31 17.23
C ARG A 191 -11.90 13.71 18.59
N TYR A 192 -10.64 13.29 18.80
CA TYR A 192 -10.24 12.56 19.99
C TYR A 192 -9.58 13.45 21.05
N PHE A 193 -8.72 14.38 20.62
CA PHE A 193 -8.03 15.30 21.55
C PHE A 193 -8.79 16.60 21.79
N ARG A 194 -9.92 16.82 21.07
CA ARG A 194 -10.76 18.01 21.21
C ARG A 194 -10.02 19.33 20.95
N VAL A 195 -8.99 19.30 20.08
CA VAL A 195 -8.32 20.52 19.63
C VAL A 195 -9.19 21.19 18.57
N LEU A 196 -9.96 22.19 18.98
CA LEU A 196 -10.96 22.85 18.14
C LEU A 196 -10.66 24.33 17.99
N PRO A 197 -10.95 24.98 16.85
CA PRO A 197 -10.92 26.42 16.72
C PRO A 197 -11.78 27.08 17.81
N GLY A 198 -11.30 28.18 18.41
CA GLY A 198 -11.92 28.86 19.49
C GLY A 198 -11.63 28.32 20.88
N ARG A 199 -10.98 27.17 21.01
CA ARG A 199 -10.57 26.62 22.32
C ARG A 199 -9.41 27.43 22.90
N GLU A 200 -9.56 27.82 24.15
CA GLU A 200 -8.57 28.53 24.94
C GLU A 200 -7.74 27.54 25.77
N TYR A 201 -6.47 27.83 25.95
CA TYR A 201 -5.56 27.08 26.78
C TYR A 201 -4.79 28.03 27.69
N ALA A 202 -4.73 27.70 28.97
CA ALA A 202 -3.89 28.41 29.94
C ALA A 202 -2.42 28.07 29.75
N ASN A 203 -1.51 28.87 30.29
CA ASN A 203 -0.08 28.59 30.28
C ASN A 203 0.23 27.23 30.93
N GLY A 204 0.94 26.36 30.20
CA GLY A 204 1.30 24.99 30.62
C GLY A 204 0.17 23.97 30.48
N GLU A 205 -1.05 24.37 30.10
CA GLU A 205 -2.17 23.44 29.89
C GLU A 205 -1.87 22.47 28.74
N VAL A 206 -2.36 21.24 28.86
CA VAL A 206 -2.19 20.18 27.85
C VAL A 206 -3.11 20.45 26.68
N ILE A 207 -2.54 20.70 25.50
CA ILE A 207 -3.25 20.81 24.22
C ILE A 207 -3.63 19.43 23.69
N ALA A 208 -2.64 18.51 23.65
CA ALA A 208 -2.86 17.11 23.23
C ALA A 208 -1.85 16.20 23.92
N ARG A 209 -2.32 15.17 24.60
CA ARG A 209 -1.48 14.13 25.22
C ARG A 209 -2.07 12.75 24.96
N GLY A 210 -1.20 11.78 24.65
CA GLY A 210 -1.58 10.43 24.33
C GLY A 210 -0.83 9.88 23.11
N HIS A 211 -1.52 9.13 22.27
CA HIS A 211 -0.93 8.67 21.01
C HIS A 211 -1.97 8.63 19.88
N VAL A 212 -1.47 8.69 18.66
CA VAL A 212 -2.26 8.48 17.44
C VAL A 212 -1.80 7.17 16.79
N ASN A 213 -2.73 6.25 16.60
CA ASN A 213 -2.52 5.05 15.79
C ASN A 213 -2.66 5.45 14.32
N THR A 214 -1.70 5.08 13.49
CA THR A 214 -1.60 5.56 12.10
C THR A 214 -2.57 4.89 11.13
N GLY A 215 -3.37 3.93 11.59
CA GLY A 215 -4.24 3.10 10.76
C GLY A 215 -3.48 1.98 10.04
N ASP A 216 -4.22 0.99 9.58
CA ASP A 216 -3.66 -0.15 8.85
C ASP A 216 -3.21 0.31 7.45
N GLN A 217 -2.06 -0.18 7.03
CA GLN A 217 -1.56 0.00 5.68
C GLN A 217 -1.65 -1.32 4.93
N ILE A 218 -2.28 -1.28 3.78
CA ILE A 218 -2.63 -2.47 3.04
C ILE A 218 -2.09 -2.43 1.61
N PHE A 219 -1.80 -3.59 1.06
CA PHE A 219 -1.68 -3.75 -0.38
C PHE A 219 -3.03 -4.11 -0.99
N VAL A 220 -3.38 -3.43 -2.07
CA VAL A 220 -4.54 -3.72 -2.91
C VAL A 220 -4.05 -4.39 -4.19
N ASN A 221 -4.56 -5.59 -4.45
CA ASN A 221 -4.28 -6.33 -5.68
C ASN A 221 -5.20 -5.81 -6.80
N LYS A 222 -4.61 -5.13 -7.78
CA LYS A 222 -5.33 -4.55 -8.92
C LYS A 222 -5.57 -5.54 -10.06
N VAL A 223 -4.83 -6.64 -10.06
CA VAL A 223 -4.80 -7.60 -11.18
C VAL A 223 -5.85 -8.68 -11.03
N VAL A 224 -6.15 -9.09 -9.79
CA VAL A 224 -7.02 -10.25 -9.52
C VAL A 224 -8.38 -10.15 -10.19
N TYR A 225 -8.99 -8.97 -10.19
CA TYR A 225 -10.32 -8.77 -10.78
C TYR A 225 -10.33 -8.66 -12.32
N ASN A 226 -9.16 -8.67 -12.96
CA ASN A 226 -9.07 -8.83 -14.41
C ASN A 226 -9.26 -10.30 -14.84
N PHE A 227 -9.06 -11.25 -13.91
CA PHE A 227 -9.14 -12.69 -14.19
C PHE A 227 -10.27 -13.38 -13.44
N ILE A 228 -10.62 -12.89 -12.25
CA ILE A 228 -11.65 -13.47 -11.38
C ILE A 228 -12.63 -12.38 -10.99
N LYS A 229 -13.92 -12.61 -11.18
CA LYS A 229 -14.94 -11.65 -10.74
C LYS A 229 -14.91 -11.46 -9.22
N PRO A 230 -15.18 -10.24 -8.72
CA PRO A 230 -15.36 -10.00 -7.29
C PRO A 230 -16.38 -10.98 -6.69
N GLN A 231 -16.11 -11.44 -5.47
CA GLN A 231 -16.94 -12.43 -4.78
C GLN A 231 -17.56 -11.84 -3.51
N LEU A 232 -18.72 -12.33 -3.13
CA LEU A 232 -19.35 -11.98 -1.85
C LEU A 232 -18.39 -12.21 -0.69
N GLY A 233 -18.28 -11.22 0.18
CA GLY A 233 -17.36 -11.25 1.31
C GLY A 233 -15.96 -10.69 1.03
N ASP A 234 -15.61 -10.40 -0.23
CA ASP A 234 -14.34 -9.73 -0.54
C ASP A 234 -14.28 -8.32 0.08
N VAL A 235 -13.13 -7.98 0.66
CA VAL A 235 -12.80 -6.59 0.95
C VAL A 235 -12.27 -5.97 -0.33
N PHE A 236 -12.97 -4.98 -0.87
CA PHE A 236 -12.62 -4.38 -2.15
C PHE A 236 -12.47 -2.86 -2.06
N VAL A 237 -11.64 -2.33 -2.92
CA VAL A 237 -11.39 -0.90 -3.06
C VAL A 237 -12.03 -0.42 -4.36
N PHE A 238 -12.70 0.71 -4.29
CA PHE A 238 -13.35 1.33 -5.44
C PHE A 238 -13.17 2.85 -5.43
N LYS A 239 -13.25 3.45 -6.62
CA LYS A 239 -13.24 4.90 -6.81
C LYS A 239 -14.63 5.46 -6.56
N THR A 240 -14.69 6.64 -5.96
CA THR A 240 -15.97 7.33 -5.67
C THR A 240 -16.53 8.11 -6.86
N THR A 241 -15.81 8.14 -7.98
CA THR A 241 -16.17 8.88 -9.18
C THR A 241 -17.58 8.52 -9.67
N GLY A 242 -18.45 9.53 -9.83
CA GLY A 242 -19.81 9.35 -10.33
C GLY A 242 -20.80 8.74 -9.33
N ILE A 243 -20.42 8.56 -8.07
CA ILE A 243 -21.35 8.24 -6.98
C ILE A 243 -21.78 9.57 -6.36
N ARG A 244 -22.88 10.11 -6.86
CA ARG A 244 -23.34 11.49 -6.57
C ARG A 244 -23.45 11.80 -5.08
N GLU A 245 -23.98 10.89 -4.29
CA GLU A 245 -24.18 11.07 -2.86
C GLU A 245 -22.86 11.09 -2.09
N ILE A 246 -21.79 10.50 -2.61
CA ILE A 246 -20.44 10.63 -2.05
C ILE A 246 -19.84 11.97 -2.49
N GLU A 247 -19.89 12.27 -3.78
CA GLU A 247 -19.30 13.48 -4.35
C GLU A 247 -19.91 14.76 -3.75
N ALA A 248 -21.22 14.77 -3.52
CA ALA A 248 -21.93 15.91 -2.89
C ALA A 248 -21.46 16.18 -1.44
N GLY A 249 -20.87 15.22 -0.76
CA GLY A 249 -20.34 15.38 0.60
C GLY A 249 -18.83 15.58 0.67
N LEU A 250 -18.14 15.64 -0.48
CA LEU A 250 -16.71 15.91 -0.55
C LEU A 250 -16.45 17.40 -0.80
N ASP A 251 -15.29 17.85 -0.34
CA ASP A 251 -14.75 19.14 -0.74
C ASP A 251 -14.50 19.10 -2.27
N PRO A 252 -14.99 20.07 -3.05
CA PRO A 252 -14.81 20.12 -4.50
C PRO A 252 -13.34 20.00 -4.94
N ASP A 253 -12.40 20.49 -4.12
CA ASP A 253 -10.97 20.45 -4.39
C ASP A 253 -10.33 19.07 -4.11
N MET A 254 -11.01 18.18 -3.39
CA MET A 254 -10.45 16.86 -3.03
C MET A 254 -10.53 15.82 -4.16
N GLY A 255 -11.31 16.05 -5.21
CA GLY A 255 -11.47 15.11 -6.32
C GLY A 255 -12.02 13.74 -5.91
N SER A 256 -11.89 12.77 -6.81
CA SER A 256 -12.33 11.38 -6.56
C SER A 256 -11.42 10.69 -5.55
N GLN A 257 -12.03 10.03 -4.58
CA GLN A 257 -11.34 9.26 -3.53
C GLN A 257 -11.45 7.74 -3.77
N HIS A 258 -10.66 6.99 -3.00
CA HIS A 258 -10.78 5.54 -2.93
C HIS A 258 -11.41 5.14 -1.60
N TYR A 259 -12.49 4.36 -1.68
CA TYR A 259 -13.13 3.78 -0.52
C TYR A 259 -12.86 2.29 -0.45
N ILE A 260 -12.85 1.76 0.77
CA ILE A 260 -12.71 0.33 1.05
C ILE A 260 -13.90 -0.14 1.86
N LYS A 261 -14.52 -1.20 1.40
CA LYS A 261 -15.70 -1.83 2.02
C LYS A 261 -15.70 -3.33 1.77
N ARG A 262 -16.63 -4.03 2.39
CA ARG A 262 -16.91 -5.44 2.11
C ARG A 262 -17.98 -5.55 1.04
N LEU A 263 -17.77 -6.43 0.09
CA LEU A 263 -18.73 -6.77 -0.96
C LEU A 263 -19.86 -7.63 -0.34
N ALA A 264 -20.99 -7.00 -0.10
CA ALA A 264 -22.14 -7.62 0.56
C ALA A 264 -23.26 -8.02 -0.41
N GLY A 265 -23.19 -7.57 -1.66
CA GLY A 265 -24.19 -7.95 -2.65
C GLY A 265 -23.71 -7.83 -4.08
N MET A 266 -24.11 -8.78 -4.89
CA MET A 266 -23.79 -8.93 -6.31
C MET A 266 -24.95 -8.45 -7.19
N PRO A 267 -24.71 -8.14 -8.48
CA PRO A 267 -25.77 -7.80 -9.43
C PRO A 267 -26.92 -8.83 -9.39
N GLY A 268 -28.16 -8.35 -9.29
CA GLY A 268 -29.36 -9.18 -9.23
C GLY A 268 -29.71 -9.73 -7.83
N ASN A 269 -28.84 -9.57 -6.83
CA ASN A 269 -29.19 -9.94 -5.47
C ASN A 269 -30.23 -8.98 -4.88
N THR A 270 -31.16 -9.52 -4.12
CA THR A 270 -32.05 -8.74 -3.26
C THR A 270 -31.59 -8.85 -1.81
N LEU A 271 -31.24 -7.70 -1.24
CA LEU A 271 -30.73 -7.59 0.13
C LEU A 271 -31.81 -7.16 1.10
N ARG A 272 -31.69 -7.62 2.35
CA ARG A 272 -32.46 -7.19 3.52
C ARG A 272 -31.56 -7.28 4.75
N ILE A 273 -31.67 -6.33 5.66
CA ILE A 273 -31.00 -6.39 6.96
C ILE A 273 -32.05 -6.50 8.05
N ASP A 274 -31.94 -7.54 8.86
CA ASP A 274 -32.71 -7.76 10.09
C ASP A 274 -31.67 -7.97 11.20
N PRO A 275 -31.31 -6.91 11.91
CA PRO A 275 -30.14 -6.93 12.80
C PRO A 275 -30.11 -8.12 13.76
N PRO A 276 -28.96 -8.77 13.92
CA PRO A 276 -27.65 -8.45 13.37
C PRO A 276 -27.37 -9.03 11.96
N ASN A 277 -28.38 -9.63 11.31
CA ASN A 277 -28.22 -10.49 10.14
C ASN A 277 -28.45 -9.72 8.83
N LEU A 278 -27.61 -10.03 7.84
CA LEU A 278 -27.82 -9.72 6.44
C LEU A 278 -28.48 -10.93 5.75
N PHE A 279 -29.48 -10.66 4.94
CA PHE A 279 -30.13 -11.66 4.08
C PHE A 279 -29.85 -11.30 2.62
N ILE A 280 -29.50 -12.31 1.83
CA ILE A 280 -29.30 -12.24 0.38
C ILE A 280 -30.27 -13.23 -0.26
N ASN A 281 -31.18 -12.71 -1.10
CA ASN A 281 -32.24 -13.50 -1.72
C ASN A 281 -33.05 -14.31 -0.70
N GLY A 282 -33.34 -13.70 0.45
CA GLY A 282 -34.13 -14.27 1.54
C GLY A 282 -33.36 -15.25 2.46
N LYS A 283 -32.08 -15.54 2.20
CA LYS A 283 -31.27 -16.47 2.99
C LYS A 283 -30.08 -15.78 3.64
N ILE A 284 -29.63 -16.27 4.79
CA ILE A 284 -28.38 -15.88 5.41
C ILE A 284 -27.23 -16.38 4.52
N PRO A 285 -26.29 -15.53 4.12
CA PRO A 285 -25.18 -15.93 3.27
C PRO A 285 -24.22 -16.90 3.97
N GLU A 286 -23.71 -17.87 3.23
CA GLU A 286 -22.77 -18.89 3.74
C GLU A 286 -21.32 -18.41 3.78
N GLN A 287 -21.01 -17.27 3.18
CA GLN A 287 -19.66 -16.72 3.10
C GLN A 287 -19.11 -16.44 4.51
N PRO A 288 -17.98 -17.08 4.90
CA PRO A 288 -17.46 -17.01 6.26
C PRO A 288 -17.19 -15.57 6.72
N MET A 289 -16.80 -14.68 5.78
CA MET A 289 -16.50 -13.29 6.09
C MET A 289 -17.75 -12.48 6.42
N LEU A 290 -18.89 -12.75 5.77
CA LEU A 290 -20.17 -12.11 6.09
C LEU A 290 -20.74 -12.68 7.40
N GLN A 291 -20.63 -13.99 7.60
CA GLN A 291 -21.04 -14.63 8.86
C GLN A 291 -20.23 -14.10 10.05
N ARG A 292 -18.93 -13.82 9.86
CA ARG A 292 -18.08 -13.24 10.90
C ARG A 292 -18.61 -11.88 11.37
N VAL A 293 -19.03 -11.01 10.45
CA VAL A 293 -19.63 -9.73 10.82
C VAL A 293 -20.93 -9.93 11.61
N MET A 294 -21.77 -10.89 11.21
CA MET A 294 -23.05 -11.20 11.88
C MET A 294 -22.87 -11.92 13.22
N SER A 295 -21.68 -12.50 13.49
CA SER A 295 -21.44 -13.33 14.67
C SER A 295 -21.52 -12.60 16.01
N MET A 296 -21.41 -11.27 15.99
CA MET A 296 -21.33 -10.41 17.20
C MET A 296 -20.17 -10.79 18.14
N LYS A 297 -19.11 -11.39 17.61
CA LYS A 297 -17.90 -11.81 18.33
C LYS A 297 -16.69 -11.01 17.87
N ASP A 298 -15.60 -11.04 18.61
CA ASP A 298 -14.30 -10.44 18.26
C ASP A 298 -14.39 -8.96 17.87
N GLY A 299 -15.33 -8.21 18.49
CA GLY A 299 -15.53 -6.78 18.22
C GLY A 299 -16.49 -6.49 17.06
N TYR A 300 -17.01 -7.50 16.37
CA TYR A 300 -18.09 -7.32 15.38
C TYR A 300 -19.43 -7.12 16.08
N ARG A 301 -20.26 -6.24 15.54
CA ARG A 301 -21.56 -5.86 16.11
C ARG A 301 -22.75 -6.22 15.22
N GLY A 302 -22.51 -6.99 14.17
CA GLY A 302 -23.52 -7.32 13.17
C GLY A 302 -23.85 -6.15 12.23
N TYR A 303 -24.76 -6.40 11.31
CA TYR A 303 -25.30 -5.37 10.43
C TYR A 303 -26.46 -4.63 11.07
N SER A 304 -26.63 -3.35 10.72
CA SER A 304 -27.68 -2.48 11.29
C SER A 304 -28.45 -1.74 10.20
N ASN A 305 -29.68 -1.28 10.56
CA ASN A 305 -30.54 -0.47 9.71
C ASN A 305 -30.34 1.05 9.90
N GLY A 306 -29.48 1.46 10.84
CA GLY A 306 -29.14 2.85 11.16
C GLY A 306 -27.81 2.99 11.87
N GLY A 307 -27.31 4.21 11.99
CA GLY A 307 -26.15 4.52 12.83
C GLY A 307 -26.47 4.39 14.32
N GLU A 308 -25.43 4.48 15.18
CA GLU A 308 -25.57 4.29 16.63
C GLU A 308 -26.54 5.28 17.29
N SER A 309 -26.59 6.51 16.80
CA SER A 309 -27.50 7.57 17.30
C SER A 309 -28.10 8.38 16.15
N GLY A 310 -28.10 7.81 14.94
CA GLY A 310 -28.55 8.51 13.74
C GLY A 310 -29.92 7.99 13.24
N PRO A 311 -30.49 8.67 12.23
CA PRO A 311 -31.70 8.21 11.57
C PRO A 311 -31.46 6.86 10.86
N PRO A 312 -32.53 6.16 10.48
CA PRO A 312 -32.44 5.00 9.58
C PRO A 312 -31.69 5.34 8.30
N PHE A 313 -30.94 4.38 7.78
CA PHE A 313 -30.28 4.56 6.47
C PHE A 313 -31.30 4.70 5.34
N ARG A 314 -30.89 5.38 4.26
CA ARG A 314 -31.71 5.58 3.07
C ARG A 314 -32.12 4.25 2.41
N TYR A 315 -31.19 3.30 2.34
CA TYR A 315 -31.42 1.97 1.81
C TYR A 315 -31.27 0.94 2.95
N LEU A 316 -32.13 -0.05 2.99
CA LEU A 316 -32.16 -1.07 4.06
C LEU A 316 -32.34 -0.48 5.47
N GLY A 317 -33.02 0.66 5.58
CA GLY A 317 -33.19 1.41 6.83
C GLY A 317 -34.20 0.81 7.80
N SER A 318 -34.83 -0.33 7.49
CA SER A 318 -35.68 -1.08 8.40
C SER A 318 -35.61 -2.58 8.12
N PRO A 319 -36.03 -3.45 9.07
CA PRO A 319 -36.03 -4.91 8.85
C PRO A 319 -36.92 -5.37 7.71
N ALA A 320 -37.93 -4.59 7.31
CA ALA A 320 -38.80 -4.89 6.18
C ALA A 320 -38.27 -4.36 4.84
N ALA A 321 -37.32 -3.42 4.87
CA ALA A 321 -36.78 -2.81 3.66
C ALA A 321 -35.91 -3.81 2.87
N THR A 322 -36.15 -3.87 1.57
CA THR A 322 -35.36 -4.66 0.63
C THR A 322 -34.74 -3.76 -0.43
N PHE A 323 -33.63 -4.19 -1.00
CA PHE A 323 -32.97 -3.52 -2.10
C PHE A 323 -32.44 -4.52 -3.13
N THR A 324 -32.89 -4.43 -4.38
CA THR A 324 -32.40 -5.27 -5.46
C THR A 324 -31.29 -4.53 -6.22
N ILE A 325 -30.12 -5.17 -6.34
CA ILE A 325 -28.93 -4.58 -6.92
C ILE A 325 -29.03 -4.60 -8.44
N PRO A 326 -28.91 -3.45 -9.12
CA PRO A 326 -28.93 -3.39 -10.58
C PRO A 326 -27.77 -4.16 -11.21
N THR A 327 -27.95 -4.55 -12.48
CA THR A 327 -26.86 -5.13 -13.29
C THR A 327 -25.67 -4.17 -13.38
N GLY A 328 -24.44 -4.71 -13.41
CA GLY A 328 -23.21 -3.92 -13.49
C GLY A 328 -22.88 -3.11 -12.23
N SER A 329 -23.46 -3.46 -11.07
CA SER A 329 -23.27 -2.76 -9.81
C SER A 329 -23.12 -3.72 -8.63
N TYR A 330 -22.43 -3.26 -7.60
CA TYR A 330 -22.19 -3.96 -6.34
C TYR A 330 -22.80 -3.19 -5.16
N PHE A 331 -23.05 -3.89 -4.07
CA PHE A 331 -23.47 -3.30 -2.80
C PHE A 331 -22.38 -3.50 -1.75
N ALA A 332 -21.89 -2.40 -1.22
CA ALA A 332 -20.72 -2.32 -0.36
C ALA A 332 -21.14 -1.98 1.08
N LEU A 333 -20.77 -2.80 2.07
CA LEU A 333 -21.02 -2.54 3.48
C LEU A 333 -19.71 -2.43 4.27
N GLY A 334 -19.71 -1.59 5.29
CA GLY A 334 -18.64 -1.56 6.27
C GLY A 334 -18.83 -2.61 7.35
N ASP A 335 -17.74 -3.22 7.79
CA ASP A 335 -17.78 -4.22 8.88
C ASP A 335 -18.15 -3.59 10.21
N ASN A 336 -17.81 -2.30 10.42
CA ASN A 336 -18.32 -1.49 11.53
C ASN A 336 -19.65 -0.85 11.16
N SER A 337 -20.67 -1.65 11.06
CA SER A 337 -21.97 -1.31 10.49
C SER A 337 -22.61 -0.04 11.09
N TYR A 338 -22.47 0.17 12.39
CA TYR A 338 -23.01 1.34 13.12
C TYR A 338 -22.24 2.62 12.88
N HIS A 339 -20.97 2.53 12.46
CA HIS A 339 -20.08 3.68 12.20
C HIS A 339 -19.55 3.69 10.77
N SER A 340 -20.30 3.12 9.84
CA SER A 340 -19.94 3.08 8.44
C SER A 340 -20.92 3.90 7.61
N ARG A 341 -20.39 4.86 6.88
CA ARG A 341 -21.07 5.42 5.74
C ARG A 341 -20.77 4.52 4.53
N ASP A 342 -21.80 3.87 3.97
CA ASP A 342 -21.65 2.83 2.94
C ASP A 342 -22.87 2.77 2.00
N SER A 343 -23.05 1.70 1.24
CA SER A 343 -24.13 1.60 0.25
C SER A 343 -25.55 1.78 0.82
N ARG A 344 -25.71 1.69 2.13
CA ARG A 344 -26.99 2.03 2.78
C ARG A 344 -27.30 3.52 2.70
N ASP A 345 -26.28 4.38 2.56
CA ASP A 345 -26.42 5.82 2.39
C ASP A 345 -26.44 6.23 0.92
N TRP A 346 -25.42 5.81 0.14
CA TRP A 346 -25.21 6.31 -1.23
C TRP A 346 -25.70 5.38 -2.33
N GLY A 347 -26.15 4.13 -2.01
CA GLY A 347 -26.60 3.16 -2.99
C GLY A 347 -25.45 2.29 -3.54
N VAL A 348 -25.49 2.00 -4.81
CA VAL A 348 -24.60 1.01 -5.45
C VAL A 348 -23.25 1.57 -5.87
N VAL A 349 -22.27 0.68 -5.97
CA VAL A 349 -20.97 0.93 -6.55
C VAL A 349 -20.95 0.37 -7.97
N PRO A 350 -20.76 1.19 -9.01
CA PRO A 350 -20.65 0.70 -10.38
C PRO A 350 -19.44 -0.24 -10.54
N GLU A 351 -19.58 -1.31 -11.29
CA GLU A 351 -18.50 -2.29 -11.53
C GLU A 351 -17.22 -1.63 -12.07
N ARG A 352 -17.36 -0.66 -12.98
CA ARG A 352 -16.22 0.10 -13.53
C ARG A 352 -15.41 0.89 -12.48
N ASN A 353 -15.98 1.14 -11.31
CA ASN A 353 -15.31 1.88 -10.25
C ASN A 353 -14.42 0.98 -9.39
N VAL A 354 -14.51 -0.33 -9.52
CA VAL A 354 -13.72 -1.27 -8.72
C VAL A 354 -12.25 -1.13 -9.09
N ALA A 355 -11.41 -0.84 -8.10
CA ALA A 355 -9.98 -0.63 -8.27
C ALA A 355 -9.16 -1.91 -7.98
N GLY A 356 -9.63 -2.78 -7.08
CA GLY A 356 -8.95 -4.02 -6.74
C GLY A 356 -9.39 -4.62 -5.41
N LYS A 357 -8.81 -5.76 -5.08
CA LYS A 357 -9.08 -6.50 -3.83
C LYS A 357 -8.10 -6.09 -2.74
N GLY A 358 -8.60 -5.78 -1.55
CA GLY A 358 -7.76 -5.66 -0.35
C GLY A 358 -7.08 -7.00 -0.09
N PHE A 359 -5.75 -7.01 -0.10
CA PHE A 359 -5.00 -8.25 -0.14
C PHE A 359 -4.26 -8.54 1.17
N PHE A 360 -3.45 -7.61 1.65
CA PHE A 360 -2.51 -7.85 2.74
C PHE A 360 -2.32 -6.59 3.58
N VAL A 361 -2.40 -6.72 4.91
CA VAL A 361 -2.01 -5.68 5.86
C VAL A 361 -0.50 -5.81 6.09
N TYR A 362 0.28 -4.86 5.57
CA TYR A 362 1.74 -4.93 5.70
C TYR A 362 2.30 -4.15 6.88
N TRP A 363 1.52 -3.25 7.47
CA TRP A 363 1.88 -2.48 8.66
C TRP A 363 0.62 -1.87 9.30
N PRO A 364 0.56 -1.70 10.62
CA PRO A 364 1.54 -2.09 11.65
C PRO A 364 1.59 -3.61 11.87
N PHE A 365 2.63 -4.08 12.58
CA PHE A 365 2.76 -5.47 13.00
C PHE A 365 1.82 -5.76 14.18
N SER A 366 0.55 -5.92 13.88
CA SER A 366 -0.53 -6.19 14.83
C SER A 366 -1.12 -7.58 14.58
N SER A 367 -2.15 -7.98 15.35
CA SER A 367 -2.91 -9.21 15.10
C SER A 367 -3.59 -9.26 13.73
N ARG A 368 -3.69 -8.12 13.02
CA ARG A 368 -4.26 -8.00 11.68
C ARG A 368 -3.22 -8.09 10.57
N TRP A 369 -1.92 -8.11 10.92
CA TRP A 369 -0.86 -8.25 9.94
C TRP A 369 -1.02 -9.56 9.16
N GLY A 370 -0.99 -9.49 7.83
CA GLY A 370 -1.19 -10.65 6.99
C GLY A 370 -2.30 -10.48 5.96
N ILE A 371 -2.78 -11.60 5.42
CA ILE A 371 -3.83 -11.62 4.39
C ILE A 371 -5.15 -11.13 4.99
N ILE A 372 -5.81 -10.20 4.30
CA ILE A 372 -7.12 -9.66 4.69
C ILE A 372 -8.18 -10.74 4.45
N ARG A 373 -8.89 -11.07 5.52
CA ARG A 373 -9.93 -12.12 5.52
C ARG A 373 -11.27 -11.55 5.95
#